data_50f734f9219f262e879dd5c7510715df
#
_entry.id   50f734f9219f262e879dd5c7510715df
#
_cell.length_a   1.000
_cell.length_b   1.000
_cell.length_c   1.000
_cell.angle_alpha   90.00
_cell.angle_beta   90.00
_cell.angle_gamma   90.00
#
_symmetry.space_group_name_H-M   'P 1'
#
loop_
_entity.id
_entity.type
_entity.pdbx_description
1 polymer ?
#
loop_
_entity_poly.entity_id
_entity_poly.type
_entity_poly.pdbx_seq_one_letter_code
_entity_poly.pdbx_strand_id
1 'polypeptide(L)'
;MSVATAEAQGHDAHGVPQITVTVFAPSHVEPKQFTWPQTKKVGEAAAEAAAAFGLDVESPTFQKGDEVLDRDKPLVGAHVKDQDTLELVSAGGGV
;
A
#
# COMPACT_ATOMS: atom_id res chain seq x y z
N MET A 1 15.66 14.03 -21.19
CA MET A 1 15.69 14.00 -20.71
C MET A 1 15.47 13.64 -20.07
N SER A 2 15.43 13.64 -20.22
CA SER A 2 15.28 13.41 -19.51
C SER A 2 15.31 13.11 -18.77
N VAL A 3 15.23 13.22 -18.81
CA VAL A 3 15.37 13.14 -17.98
C VAL A 3 15.24 13.07 -17.21
N ALA A 4 14.93 13.26 -17.26
CA ALA A 4 14.89 13.39 -16.44
C ALA A 4 14.56 13.10 -15.69
N THR A 5 14.35 13.15 -15.94
CA THR A 5 14.19 12.99 -15.12
C THR A 5 14.30 12.58 -14.25
N ALA A 6 14.42 12.60 -14.34
CA ALA A 6 14.66 12.40 -13.45
C ALA A 6 14.89 12.37 -12.64
N GLU A 7 14.76 12.65 -12.69
CA GLU A 7 15.09 12.81 -11.85
C GLU A 7 14.81 12.89 -11.01
N ALA A 8 14.42 13.04 -11.16
CA ALA A 8 14.26 13.20 -10.25
C ALA A 8 13.88 12.83 -9.45
N GLN A 9 13.78 12.74 -9.56
CA GLN A 9 13.62 12.47 -8.66
C GLN A 9 13.93 12.19 -7.77
N GLY A 10 14.39 12.23 -7.70
CA GLY A 10 14.76 12.10 -6.87
C GLY A 10 15.04 12.20 -6.08
N HIS A 11 14.88 12.64 -6.00
CA HIS A 11 15.29 12.91 -5.11
C HIS A 11 15.06 12.83 -4.18
N ASP A 12 14.73 12.89 -4.26
CA ASP A 12 14.69 12.82 -3.34
C ASP A 12 14.96 12.56 -2.43
N ALA A 13 15.03 12.73 -2.34
CA ALA A 13 15.47 12.51 -1.76
C ALA A 13 15.82 11.98 -0.79
N HIS A 14 16.23 12.18 -0.58
CA HIS A 14 16.66 11.69 0.39
C HIS A 14 15.96 10.74 0.79
N GLY A 15 15.88 10.32 0.21
CA GLY A 15 15.04 9.61 0.24
C GLY A 15 14.74 8.41 0.90
N VAL A 16 13.56 8.32 1.29
CA VAL A 16 12.99 7.09 1.80
C VAL A 16 12.79 6.15 0.61
N PRO A 17 13.22 4.90 0.73
CA PRO A 17 12.93 3.94 -0.34
C PRO A 17 11.44 3.80 -0.56
N GLN A 18 11.12 3.64 -1.82
CA GLN A 18 9.73 3.44 -2.23
C GLN A 18 9.52 1.99 -2.58
N ILE A 19 8.31 1.51 -2.35
CA ILE A 19 7.95 0.15 -2.74
C ILE A 19 6.71 0.21 -3.61
N THR A 20 6.62 -0.72 -4.55
CA THR A 20 5.45 -0.88 -5.40
C THR A 20 4.77 -2.19 -5.01
N VAL A 21 3.49 -2.11 -4.76
CA VAL A 21 2.72 -3.30 -4.38
C VAL A 21 1.50 -3.42 -5.27
N THR A 22 1.02 -4.63 -5.42
CA THR A 22 -0.20 -4.94 -6.14
C THR A 22 -1.28 -5.23 -5.11
N VAL A 23 -2.39 -4.51 -5.18
CA VAL A 23 -3.47 -4.63 -4.21
C VAL A 23 -4.71 -5.18 -4.89
N PHE A 24 -5.26 -6.24 -4.33
CA PHE A 24 -6.54 -6.81 -4.75
C PHE A 24 -7.61 -6.35 -3.78
N ALA A 25 -8.77 -6.00 -4.31
CA ALA A 25 -9.90 -5.58 -3.48
C ALA A 25 -11.04 -6.56 -3.62
N PRO A 26 -11.84 -6.73 -2.56
CA PRO A 26 -13.02 -7.58 -2.68
C PRO A 26 -13.95 -7.03 -3.75
N SER A 27 -14.57 -7.88 -4.46
CA SER A 27 -15.54 -7.51 -5.50
C SER A 27 -14.94 -6.85 -6.73
N HIS A 28 -13.64 -6.73 -6.80
CA HIS A 28 -12.98 -6.17 -7.98
C HIS A 28 -12.10 -7.26 -8.58
N VAL A 29 -12.25 -7.48 -9.89
CA VAL A 29 -11.48 -8.53 -10.56
C VAL A 29 -10.08 -8.10 -10.90
N GLU A 30 -9.86 -6.80 -11.04
CA GLU A 30 -8.56 -6.30 -11.45
C GLU A 30 -7.85 -5.64 -10.28
N PRO A 31 -6.60 -6.03 -10.04
CA PRO A 31 -5.82 -5.37 -9.00
C PRO A 31 -5.33 -4.00 -9.46
N LYS A 32 -4.91 -3.21 -8.51
CA LYS A 32 -4.25 -1.94 -8.80
C LYS A 32 -2.88 -1.93 -8.18
N GLN A 33 -1.95 -1.25 -8.83
CA GLN A 33 -0.61 -1.08 -8.29
C GLN A 33 -0.49 0.28 -7.64
N PHE A 34 0.25 0.31 -6.54
CA PHE A 34 0.51 1.54 -5.80
C PHE A 34 1.99 1.61 -5.48
N THR A 35 2.52 2.82 -5.47
CA THR A 35 3.90 3.06 -5.03
C THR A 35 3.85 4.01 -3.84
N TRP A 36 4.41 3.56 -2.73
CA TRP A 36 4.41 4.32 -1.50
C TRP A 36 5.78 4.27 -0.85
N PRO A 37 6.13 5.30 -0.05
CA PRO A 37 7.34 5.18 0.77
C PRO A 37 7.16 4.05 1.78
N GLN A 38 8.21 3.31 2.02
CA GLN A 38 8.12 2.15 2.91
C GLN A 38 7.79 2.55 4.35
N THR A 39 7.93 3.82 4.69
CA THR A 39 7.60 4.32 6.02
C THR A 39 6.14 4.69 6.19
N LYS A 40 5.36 4.66 5.10
CA LYS A 40 3.94 4.95 5.18
C LYS A 40 3.22 3.91 6.03
N LYS A 41 2.31 4.34 6.86
CA LYS A 41 1.58 3.39 7.72
C LYS A 41 0.63 2.54 6.89
N VAL A 42 0.49 1.30 7.32
CA VAL A 42 -0.38 0.33 6.64
C VAL A 42 -1.81 0.89 6.52
N GLY A 43 -2.34 1.45 7.60
CA GLY A 43 -3.70 1.97 7.58
C GLY A 43 -3.88 3.12 6.62
N GLU A 44 -2.88 3.98 6.51
CA GLU A 44 -2.95 5.10 5.57
C GLU A 44 -2.89 4.62 4.13
N ALA A 45 -2.01 3.67 3.86
CA ALA A 45 -1.91 3.10 2.52
C ALA A 45 -3.20 2.38 2.14
N ALA A 46 -3.77 1.64 3.09
CA ALA A 46 -5.01 0.91 2.82
C ALA A 46 -6.17 1.87 2.57
N ALA A 47 -6.20 3.00 3.29
CA ALA A 47 -7.25 4.01 3.05
C ALA A 47 -7.14 4.58 1.64
N GLU A 48 -5.91 4.84 1.19
CA GLU A 48 -5.71 5.32 -0.18
C GLU A 48 -6.15 4.28 -1.19
N ALA A 49 -5.81 3.02 -0.93
CA ALA A 49 -6.21 1.95 -1.84
C ALA A 49 -7.73 1.82 -1.90
N ALA A 50 -8.39 1.89 -0.75
CA ALA A 50 -9.85 1.81 -0.73
C ALA A 50 -10.48 2.94 -1.55
N ALA A 51 -9.95 4.16 -1.38
CA ALA A 51 -10.45 5.29 -2.15
C ALA A 51 -10.25 5.09 -3.64
N ALA A 52 -9.09 4.54 -4.02
CA ALA A 52 -8.80 4.30 -5.43
C ALA A 52 -9.74 3.27 -6.05
N PHE A 53 -10.18 2.29 -5.25
CA PHE A 53 -11.13 1.31 -5.71
C PHE A 53 -12.58 1.80 -5.59
N GLY A 54 -12.79 2.97 -4.98
CA GLY A 54 -14.13 3.47 -4.76
C GLY A 54 -14.89 2.73 -3.67
N LEU A 55 -14.16 2.17 -2.73
CA LEU A 55 -14.77 1.39 -1.65
C LEU A 55 -14.79 2.17 -0.36
N ASP A 56 -15.86 1.98 0.39
CA ASP A 56 -15.99 2.56 1.72
C ASP A 56 -15.74 1.46 2.74
N VAL A 57 -14.47 1.31 3.12
CA VAL A 57 -14.05 0.25 4.02
C VAL A 57 -13.76 0.84 5.37
N GLU A 58 -14.37 0.28 6.40
CA GLU A 58 -14.12 0.75 7.76
C GLU A 58 -12.82 0.16 8.26
N SER A 59 -11.94 1.02 8.78
CA SER A 59 -10.64 0.61 9.29
C SER A 59 -9.89 -0.26 8.29
N PRO A 60 -9.64 0.26 7.09
CA PRO A 60 -9.00 -0.56 6.06
C PRO A 60 -7.58 -0.94 6.45
N THR A 61 -7.18 -2.13 6.10
CA THR A 61 -5.82 -2.58 6.25
C THR A 61 -5.51 -3.54 5.10
N PHE A 62 -4.33 -4.13 5.12
CA PHE A 62 -3.95 -5.11 4.12
C PHE A 62 -3.77 -6.47 4.77
N GLN A 63 -4.01 -7.50 3.98
CA GLN A 63 -3.69 -8.87 4.38
C GLN A 63 -2.63 -9.39 3.41
N LYS A 64 -1.58 -9.93 3.97
CA LYS A 64 -0.50 -10.53 3.20
C LYS A 64 -0.49 -12.02 3.50
N GLY A 65 -0.88 -12.82 2.50
CA GLY A 65 -1.07 -14.23 2.74
C GLY A 65 -2.17 -14.44 3.78
N ASP A 66 -1.84 -15.05 4.87
CA ASP A 66 -2.79 -15.33 5.94
C ASP A 66 -2.75 -14.30 7.05
N GLU A 67 -1.90 -13.30 6.93
CA GLU A 67 -1.67 -12.36 8.01
C GLU A 67 -2.32 -11.02 7.74
N VAL A 68 -3.19 -10.58 8.65
CA VAL A 68 -3.76 -9.24 8.60
C VAL A 68 -2.75 -8.30 9.25
N LEU A 69 -2.37 -7.25 8.52
CA LEU A 69 -1.30 -6.37 8.96
C LEU A 69 -1.81 -5.33 9.94
N ASP A 70 -0.93 -4.91 10.86
CA ASP A 70 -1.25 -3.90 11.85
C ASP A 70 -1.27 -2.53 11.19
N ARG A 71 -2.41 -1.83 11.29
CA ARG A 71 -2.59 -0.53 10.64
C ARG A 71 -1.62 0.53 11.15
N ASP A 72 -1.14 0.39 12.37
CA ASP A 72 -0.29 1.41 12.98
C ASP A 72 1.18 1.24 12.62
N LYS A 73 1.55 0.14 11.99
CA LYS A 73 2.93 -0.10 11.61
C LYS A 73 3.22 0.47 10.24
N PRO A 74 4.45 0.93 10.02
CA PRO A 74 4.84 1.29 8.65
C PRO A 74 4.91 0.05 7.79
N LEU A 75 4.80 0.23 6.48
CA LEU A 75 4.82 -0.90 5.57
C LEU A 75 6.06 -1.77 5.79
N VAL A 76 7.22 -1.13 5.95
CA VAL A 76 8.45 -1.88 6.17
C VAL A 76 8.40 -2.67 7.49
N GLY A 77 7.79 -2.09 8.51
CA GLY A 77 7.64 -2.76 9.80
C GLY A 77 6.67 -3.92 9.76
N ALA A 78 5.75 -3.89 8.82
CA ALA A 78 4.80 -4.97 8.62
C ALA A 78 5.30 -6.01 7.61
N HIS A 79 6.57 -5.88 7.22
CA HIS A 79 7.24 -6.81 6.31
C HIS A 79 6.70 -6.76 4.89
N VAL A 80 6.15 -5.63 4.49
CA VAL A 80 5.75 -5.42 3.11
C VAL A 80 6.97 -5.01 2.31
N LYS A 81 7.19 -5.68 1.21
CA LYS A 81 8.36 -5.47 0.36
C LYS A 81 7.94 -5.04 -1.01
N ASP A 82 8.90 -4.49 -1.75
CA ASP A 82 8.67 -4.12 -3.14
C ASP A 82 8.16 -5.34 -3.91
N GLN A 83 7.19 -5.13 -4.77
CA GLN A 83 6.57 -6.15 -5.61
C GLN A 83 5.70 -7.14 -4.85
N ASP A 84 5.38 -6.87 -3.61
CA ASP A 84 4.47 -7.74 -2.87
C ASP A 84 3.04 -7.59 -3.37
N THR A 85 2.26 -8.62 -3.11
CA THR A 85 0.83 -8.64 -3.42
C THR A 85 0.06 -8.62 -2.10
N LEU A 86 -0.90 -7.74 -2.01
CA LEU A 86 -1.68 -7.54 -0.79
C LEU A 86 -3.17 -7.59 -1.10
N GLU A 87 -3.96 -7.93 -0.10
CA GLU A 87 -5.42 -7.84 -0.22
C GLU A 87 -5.94 -6.74 0.68
N LEU A 88 -6.90 -5.97 0.18
CA LEU A 88 -7.55 -4.93 0.96
C LEU A 88 -8.64 -5.57 1.80
N VAL A 89 -8.55 -5.39 3.11
CA VAL A 89 -9.52 -5.97 4.04
C VAL A 89 -9.87 -4.94 5.11
N SER A 90 -10.88 -5.26 5.90
CA SER A 90 -11.24 -4.42 7.04
C SER A 90 -10.59 -4.96 8.29
N ALA A 91 -9.87 -4.11 9.00
CA ALA A 91 -9.20 -4.52 10.23
C ALA A 91 -10.21 -4.85 11.33
N GLY A 92 -11.32 -4.17 11.31
CA GLY A 92 -12.34 -4.38 12.29
C GLY A 92 -13.03 -5.70 12.11
N GLY A 93 -12.89 -6.23 11.06
CA GLY A 93 -13.29 -7.40 10.90
C GLY A 93 -14.35 -8.06 11.01
N GLY A 94 -14.45 -7.94 11.25
CA GLY A 94 -15.05 -8.60 11.36
C GLY A 94 -16.03 -9.08 11.91
N VAL A 95 -16.27 -8.81 12.31
CA VAL A 95 -17.10 -9.30 13.02
C VAL A 95 -18.01 -9.67 12.82
#